data_fc45494a9d3b73254e9bcc04877bbd4e
#
_entry.id   fc45494a9d3b73254e9bcc04877bbd4e
#
_cell.length_a   1.000
_cell.length_b   1.000
_cell.length_c   1.000
_cell.angle_alpha   90.00
_cell.angle_beta   90.00
_cell.angle_gamma   90.00
#
_symmetry.space_group_name_H-M   'P 1'
#
loop_
_entity.id
_entity.type
_entity.pdbx_description
1 polymer ?
#
loop_
_entity_poly.entity_id
_entity_poly.type
_entity_poly.pdbx_seq_one_letter_code
_entity_poly.pdbx_strand_id
1 'polypeptide(L)'
;MINLKKNIKFLITLFILLELSFHSNFVYAAGSSGDDGDGGKDKVSLYKSGKKLVLRAKKFEKKDKIEKAKKLYLKAYDKFEKAYAKDKKNADILNYLGYTLRKTGNFEKAETYYLKGLKLDSGHLGINEYLGELYVQTGRIELAKERLEVLSGCKCEEYEELKELIEEN
;
A
#
# COMPACT_ATOMS: atom_id res chain seq x y z
N MET A 1 -48.17 -7.09 -20.01
CA MET A 1 -47.43 -6.33 -18.97
C MET A 1 -47.02 -7.30 -17.87
N ILE A 2 -45.76 -7.65 -17.83
CA ILE A 2 -45.17 -8.61 -16.86
C ILE A 2 -45.01 -7.88 -15.53
N ASN A 3 -45.57 -8.45 -14.48
CA ASN A 3 -45.72 -7.85 -13.16
C ASN A 3 -44.38 -7.72 -12.42
N LEU A 4 -43.67 -6.62 -12.70
CA LEU A 4 -42.28 -6.35 -12.21
C LEU A 4 -42.17 -6.38 -10.66
N LYS A 5 -43.25 -6.09 -9.94
CA LYS A 5 -43.28 -6.09 -8.46
C LYS A 5 -43.16 -7.50 -7.83
N LYS A 6 -43.58 -8.55 -8.55
CA LYS A 6 -43.52 -9.92 -8.04
C LYS A 6 -42.11 -10.52 -8.14
N ASN A 7 -41.34 -10.09 -9.15
CA ASN A 7 -39.96 -10.58 -9.36
C ASN A 7 -38.94 -9.95 -8.40
N ILE A 8 -39.19 -8.72 -7.94
CA ILE A 8 -38.30 -8.03 -6.98
C ILE A 8 -38.34 -8.70 -5.60
N LYS A 9 -39.53 -9.14 -5.14
CA LYS A 9 -39.63 -9.84 -3.84
C LYS A 9 -38.96 -11.22 -3.88
N PHE A 10 -39.01 -11.91 -5.01
CA PHE A 10 -38.35 -13.21 -5.17
C PHE A 10 -36.84 -13.10 -5.23
N LEU A 11 -36.29 -12.06 -5.85
CA LEU A 11 -34.86 -11.76 -5.87
C LEU A 11 -34.32 -11.38 -4.49
N ILE A 12 -35.08 -10.61 -3.71
CA ILE A 12 -34.66 -10.21 -2.35
C ILE A 12 -34.64 -11.42 -1.40
N THR A 13 -35.60 -12.35 -1.48
CA THR A 13 -35.60 -13.57 -0.68
C THR A 13 -34.49 -14.54 -1.06
N LEU A 14 -34.11 -14.60 -2.33
CA LEU A 14 -33.00 -15.45 -2.80
C LEU A 14 -31.63 -14.90 -2.30
N PHE A 15 -31.50 -13.55 -2.23
CA PHE A 15 -30.27 -12.93 -1.75
C PHE A 15 -30.03 -13.11 -0.24
N ILE A 16 -31.14 -13.13 0.56
CA ILE A 16 -31.06 -13.33 2.02
C ILE A 16 -30.71 -14.77 2.39
N LEU A 17 -31.06 -15.76 1.54
CA LEU A 17 -30.75 -17.17 1.79
C LEU A 17 -29.30 -17.55 1.41
N LEU A 18 -28.58 -16.70 0.65
CA LEU A 18 -27.20 -16.97 0.25
C LEU A 18 -26.16 -16.48 1.28
N GLU A 19 -26.55 -15.67 2.24
CA GLU A 19 -25.62 -15.12 3.26
C GLU A 19 -25.40 -16.02 4.50
N LEU A 20 -26.06 -17.17 4.58
CA LEU A 20 -26.02 -18.03 5.78
C LEU A 20 -25.05 -19.22 5.69
N SER A 21 -24.18 -19.31 4.68
CA SER A 21 -23.36 -20.51 4.47
C SER A 21 -21.84 -20.30 4.50
N PHE A 22 -21.32 -19.13 4.93
CA PHE A 22 -19.87 -18.93 5.05
C PHE A 22 -19.42 -18.56 6.46
N HIS A 23 -19.72 -19.42 7.43
CA HIS A 23 -18.98 -19.46 8.67
C HIS A 23 -18.01 -20.65 8.63
N SER A 24 -16.94 -20.53 7.89
CA SER A 24 -15.78 -21.40 8.06
C SER A 24 -15.00 -20.93 9.27
N ASN A 25 -15.09 -21.67 10.36
CA ASN A 25 -14.24 -21.54 11.54
C ASN A 25 -12.79 -21.77 11.11
N PHE A 26 -12.04 -20.70 10.95
CA PHE A 26 -10.58 -20.77 10.83
C PHE A 26 -10.04 -20.99 12.24
N VAL A 27 -9.80 -22.25 12.59
CA VAL A 27 -9.09 -22.62 13.81
C VAL A 27 -7.63 -22.19 13.63
N TYR A 28 -7.25 -21.13 14.31
CA TYR A 28 -5.85 -20.71 14.42
C TYR A 28 -5.17 -21.67 15.39
N ALA A 29 -4.40 -22.62 14.87
CA ALA A 29 -3.50 -23.42 15.68
C ALA A 29 -2.40 -22.49 16.23
N ALA A 30 -2.47 -22.16 17.51
CA ALA A 30 -1.42 -21.49 18.24
C ALA A 30 -0.24 -22.46 18.41
N GLY A 31 0.71 -22.41 17.49
CA GLY A 31 2.04 -22.99 17.65
C GLY A 31 2.89 -22.06 18.50
N SER A 32 2.94 -22.29 19.79
CA SER A 32 3.95 -21.71 20.68
C SER A 32 5.28 -22.40 20.38
N SER A 33 6.25 -21.66 19.86
CA SER A 33 7.67 -21.94 20.07
C SER A 33 8.38 -20.60 20.26
N GLY A 34 8.80 -20.37 21.49
CA GLY A 34 9.68 -19.27 21.84
C GLY A 34 11.02 -19.43 21.14
N ASP A 35 11.44 -18.34 20.54
CA ASP A 35 12.86 -18.11 20.23
C ASP A 35 13.13 -16.61 20.39
N ASP A 36 13.64 -16.26 21.55
CA ASP A 36 14.00 -14.90 21.94
C ASP A 36 15.44 -14.61 21.48
N GLY A 37 15.68 -14.48 20.16
CA GLY A 37 17.05 -14.17 19.73
C GLY A 37 17.26 -13.73 18.27
N ASP A 38 16.33 -13.94 17.36
CA ASP A 38 16.56 -13.70 15.92
C ASP A 38 15.63 -12.65 15.26
N GLY A 39 14.79 -11.98 16.03
CA GLY A 39 13.81 -11.02 15.51
C GLY A 39 14.39 -9.86 14.67
N GLY A 40 15.64 -9.51 14.91
CA GLY A 40 16.33 -8.44 14.20
C GLY A 40 16.75 -8.85 12.78
N LYS A 41 17.32 -10.05 12.62
CA LYS A 41 17.78 -10.55 11.31
C LYS A 41 16.60 -10.83 10.38
N ASP A 42 15.53 -11.40 10.91
CA ASP A 42 14.30 -11.69 10.16
C ASP A 42 13.62 -10.43 9.62
N LYS A 43 13.51 -9.37 10.43
CA LYS A 43 12.97 -8.09 10.00
C LYS A 43 13.76 -7.51 8.82
N VAL A 44 15.08 -7.47 8.94
CA VAL A 44 15.97 -6.99 7.88
C VAL A 44 15.85 -7.85 6.62
N SER A 45 15.74 -9.17 6.76
CA SER A 45 15.55 -10.11 5.67
C SER A 45 14.21 -9.88 4.94
N LEU A 46 13.11 -9.70 5.68
CA LEU A 46 11.78 -9.41 5.12
C LEU A 46 11.77 -8.07 4.36
N TYR A 47 12.31 -7.02 4.94
CA TYR A 47 12.42 -5.70 4.31
C TYR A 47 13.23 -5.76 3.00
N LYS A 48 14.42 -6.36 3.05
CA LYS A 48 15.28 -6.54 1.84
C LYS A 48 14.56 -7.37 0.77
N SER A 49 13.84 -8.42 1.17
CA SER A 49 13.08 -9.25 0.25
C SER A 49 11.94 -8.47 -0.41
N GLY A 50 11.20 -7.65 0.35
CA GLY A 50 10.18 -6.75 -0.17
C GLY A 50 10.76 -5.76 -1.20
N LYS A 51 11.89 -5.10 -0.88
CA LYS A 51 12.59 -4.20 -1.82
C LYS A 51 12.99 -4.90 -3.12
N LYS A 52 13.51 -6.12 -3.07
CA LYS A 52 13.83 -6.89 -4.29
C LYS A 52 12.60 -7.13 -5.17
N LEU A 53 11.45 -7.41 -4.56
CA LEU A 53 10.19 -7.58 -5.30
C LEU A 53 9.73 -6.26 -5.94
N VAL A 54 9.83 -5.13 -5.23
CA VAL A 54 9.54 -3.79 -5.78
C VAL A 54 10.43 -3.48 -6.99
N LEU A 55 11.74 -3.69 -6.88
CA LEU A 55 12.67 -3.48 -8.00
C LEU A 55 12.32 -4.33 -9.23
N ARG A 56 11.89 -5.57 -9.01
CA ARG A 56 11.42 -6.44 -10.10
C ARG A 56 10.11 -5.95 -10.70
N ALA A 57 9.18 -5.46 -9.86
CA ALA A 57 7.92 -4.89 -10.30
C ALA A 57 8.15 -3.66 -11.19
N LYS A 58 8.98 -2.69 -10.75
CA LYS A 58 9.39 -1.53 -11.56
C LYS A 58 9.96 -1.94 -12.93
N LYS A 59 10.75 -3.04 -13.01
CA LYS A 59 11.26 -3.55 -14.30
C LYS A 59 10.15 -4.10 -15.21
N PHE A 60 9.08 -4.64 -14.66
CA PHE A 60 7.92 -5.08 -15.43
C PHE A 60 7.06 -3.91 -15.89
N GLU A 61 6.88 -2.87 -15.06
CA GLU A 61 6.20 -1.63 -15.47
C GLU A 61 6.90 -0.97 -16.65
N LYS A 62 8.23 -0.80 -16.59
CA LYS A 62 9.03 -0.26 -17.71
C LYS A 62 8.91 -1.06 -19.02
N LYS A 63 8.37 -2.28 -18.96
CA LYS A 63 8.11 -3.16 -20.12
C LYS A 63 6.62 -3.29 -20.42
N ASP A 64 5.80 -2.40 -19.88
CA ASP A 64 4.33 -2.40 -20.00
C ASP A 64 3.64 -3.72 -19.59
N LYS A 65 4.30 -4.48 -18.70
CA LYS A 65 3.75 -5.73 -18.14
C LYS A 65 3.07 -5.48 -16.80
N ILE A 66 2.05 -4.62 -16.81
CA ILE A 66 1.39 -4.06 -15.62
C ILE A 66 0.85 -5.14 -14.68
N GLU A 67 0.16 -6.15 -15.19
CA GLU A 67 -0.38 -7.24 -14.37
C GLU A 67 0.71 -8.06 -13.65
N LYS A 68 1.88 -8.23 -14.29
CA LYS A 68 3.02 -8.89 -13.65
C LYS A 68 3.64 -8.01 -12.58
N ALA A 69 3.73 -6.70 -12.80
CA ALA A 69 4.19 -5.74 -11.83
C ALA A 69 3.27 -5.73 -10.60
N LYS A 70 1.95 -5.62 -10.82
CA LYS A 70 0.93 -5.61 -9.76
C LYS A 70 1.01 -6.85 -8.85
N LYS A 71 1.17 -8.05 -9.43
CA LYS A 71 1.36 -9.29 -8.65
C LYS A 71 2.63 -9.25 -7.77
N LEU A 72 3.70 -8.60 -8.23
CA LEU A 72 4.93 -8.46 -7.46
C LEU A 72 4.79 -7.40 -6.36
N TYR A 73 4.08 -6.30 -6.61
CA TYR A 73 3.77 -5.32 -5.57
C TYR A 73 2.93 -5.91 -4.44
N LEU A 74 1.94 -6.74 -4.73
CA LEU A 74 1.17 -7.46 -3.71
C LEU A 74 2.07 -8.38 -2.87
N LYS A 75 2.95 -9.15 -3.52
CA LYS A 75 3.92 -9.99 -2.78
C LYS A 75 4.92 -9.17 -1.96
N ALA A 76 5.29 -7.99 -2.42
CA ALA A 76 6.14 -7.06 -1.67
C ALA A 76 5.40 -6.52 -0.45
N TYR A 77 4.14 -6.14 -0.62
CA TYR A 77 3.26 -5.70 0.47
C TYR A 77 3.23 -6.72 1.61
N ASP A 78 3.00 -8.01 1.32
CA ASP A 78 3.00 -9.08 2.34
C ASP A 78 4.33 -9.17 3.11
N LYS A 79 5.47 -8.94 2.42
CA LYS A 79 6.78 -8.91 3.08
C LYS A 79 6.93 -7.71 4.00
N PHE A 80 6.47 -6.53 3.56
CA PHE A 80 6.54 -5.32 4.37
C PHE A 80 5.54 -5.36 5.55
N GLU A 81 4.36 -5.96 5.41
CA GLU A 81 3.44 -6.17 6.55
C GLU A 81 4.09 -7.04 7.63
N LYS A 82 4.74 -8.15 7.23
CA LYS A 82 5.47 -9.01 8.17
C LYS A 82 6.65 -8.28 8.83
N ALA A 83 7.35 -7.42 8.09
CA ALA A 83 8.41 -6.57 8.65
C ALA A 83 7.84 -5.53 9.62
N TYR A 84 6.72 -4.90 9.27
CA TYR A 84 6.03 -3.93 10.11
C TYR A 84 5.49 -4.53 11.42
N ALA A 85 5.01 -5.76 11.38
CA ALA A 85 4.59 -6.47 12.60
C ALA A 85 5.72 -6.60 13.62
N LYS A 86 6.97 -6.69 13.16
CA LYS A 86 8.19 -6.79 13.98
C LYS A 86 8.78 -5.42 14.35
N ASP A 87 8.51 -4.37 13.56
CA ASP A 87 9.01 -3.01 13.80
C ASP A 87 8.00 -1.95 13.34
N LYS A 88 7.13 -1.57 14.25
CA LYS A 88 6.05 -0.60 13.99
C LYS A 88 6.51 0.86 13.96
N LYS A 89 7.77 1.13 14.35
CA LYS A 89 8.34 2.49 14.42
C LYS A 89 9.37 2.76 13.32
N ASN A 90 9.22 2.14 12.18
CA ASN A 90 10.14 2.28 11.06
C ASN A 90 9.44 2.98 9.89
N ALA A 91 9.84 4.22 9.62
CA ALA A 91 9.26 5.05 8.56
C ALA A 91 9.50 4.46 7.17
N ASP A 92 10.66 3.86 6.91
CA ASP A 92 10.96 3.18 5.64
C ASP A 92 9.98 2.04 5.34
N ILE A 93 9.64 1.23 6.34
CA ILE A 93 8.67 0.14 6.15
C ILE A 93 7.29 0.71 5.82
N LEU A 94 6.87 1.77 6.51
CA LEU A 94 5.61 2.46 6.26
C LEU A 94 5.59 3.09 4.86
N ASN A 95 6.71 3.67 4.41
CA ASN A 95 6.90 4.16 3.05
C ASN A 95 6.62 3.06 2.02
N TYR A 96 7.26 1.91 2.15
CA TYR A 96 7.07 0.80 1.20
C TYR A 96 5.69 0.15 1.26
N LEU A 97 5.03 0.12 2.42
CA LEU A 97 3.63 -0.29 2.54
C LEU A 97 2.72 0.65 1.75
N GLY A 98 2.87 1.96 1.94
CA GLY A 98 2.16 2.97 1.17
C GLY A 98 2.44 2.84 -0.33
N TYR A 99 3.71 2.76 -0.72
CA TYR A 99 4.13 2.62 -2.11
C TYR A 99 3.48 1.42 -2.80
N THR A 100 3.54 0.24 -2.21
CA THR A 100 2.99 -0.97 -2.82
C THR A 100 1.47 -0.93 -2.95
N LEU A 101 0.78 -0.33 -1.99
CA LEU A 101 -0.67 -0.12 -2.04
C LEU A 101 -1.05 0.90 -3.12
N ARG A 102 -0.33 2.04 -3.22
CA ARG A 102 -0.55 3.02 -4.28
C ARG A 102 -0.37 2.40 -5.66
N LYS A 103 0.71 1.65 -5.89
CA LYS A 103 1.00 0.94 -7.14
C LYS A 103 -0.03 -0.18 -7.47
N THR A 104 -0.84 -0.58 -6.52
CA THR A 104 -1.94 -1.54 -6.73
C THR A 104 -3.33 -0.90 -6.73
N GLY A 105 -3.41 0.44 -6.60
CA GLY A 105 -4.64 1.23 -6.69
C GLY A 105 -5.41 1.38 -5.37
N ASN A 106 -4.85 0.96 -4.24
CA ASN A 106 -5.48 1.14 -2.93
C ASN A 106 -4.98 2.45 -2.28
N PHE A 107 -5.46 3.59 -2.81
CA PHE A 107 -4.98 4.92 -2.45
C PHE A 107 -5.29 5.30 -0.99
N GLU A 108 -6.47 4.99 -0.48
CA GLU A 108 -6.85 5.32 0.90
C GLU A 108 -5.94 4.65 1.94
N LYS A 109 -5.70 3.36 1.75
CA LYS A 109 -4.82 2.61 2.66
C LYS A 109 -3.36 3.04 2.49
N ALA A 110 -2.93 3.37 1.27
CA ALA A 110 -1.60 3.91 0.99
C ALA A 110 -1.37 5.22 1.75
N GLU A 111 -2.29 6.18 1.63
CA GLU A 111 -2.26 7.45 2.35
C GLU A 111 -2.17 7.25 3.87
N THR A 112 -2.96 6.31 4.42
CA THR A 112 -2.92 5.98 5.84
C THR A 112 -1.52 5.56 6.30
N TYR A 113 -0.79 4.75 5.51
CA TYR A 113 0.57 4.34 5.85
C TYR A 113 1.57 5.48 5.71
N TYR A 114 1.47 6.31 4.67
CA TYR A 114 2.32 7.47 4.51
C TYR A 114 2.16 8.46 5.67
N LEU A 115 0.93 8.79 6.03
CA LEU A 115 0.65 9.68 7.16
C LEU A 115 1.15 9.12 8.51
N LYS A 116 1.08 7.79 8.71
CA LYS A 116 1.72 7.15 9.87
C LYS A 116 3.25 7.29 9.83
N GLY A 117 3.85 7.17 8.66
CA GLY A 117 5.29 7.35 8.49
C GLY A 117 5.73 8.78 8.77
N LEU A 118 4.98 9.79 8.28
CA LEU A 118 5.26 11.20 8.56
C LEU A 118 5.10 11.59 10.03
N LYS A 119 4.28 10.86 10.80
CA LYS A 119 4.22 11.03 12.26
C LYS A 119 5.49 10.56 12.97
N LEU A 120 6.26 9.66 12.38
CA LEU A 120 7.54 9.17 12.91
C LEU A 120 8.70 10.03 12.40
N ASP A 121 8.65 10.44 11.15
CA ASP A 121 9.66 11.23 10.46
C ASP A 121 8.98 12.15 9.44
N SER A 122 8.70 13.40 9.85
CA SER A 122 8.01 14.39 9.02
C SER A 122 8.82 14.83 7.79
N GLY A 123 10.14 14.70 7.84
CA GLY A 123 11.08 15.05 6.77
C GLY A 123 11.46 13.87 5.87
N HIS A 124 10.87 12.69 6.05
CA HIS A 124 11.22 11.51 5.25
C HIS A 124 11.01 11.74 3.76
N LEU A 125 12.10 11.81 2.99
CA LEU A 125 12.08 12.21 1.57
C LEU A 125 11.12 11.36 0.75
N GLY A 126 11.32 10.05 0.70
CA GLY A 126 10.48 9.16 -0.10
C GLY A 126 9.01 9.09 0.33
N ILE A 127 8.64 9.39 1.59
CA ILE A 127 7.24 9.47 1.98
C ILE A 127 6.61 10.77 1.46
N ASN A 128 7.31 11.90 1.57
CA ASN A 128 6.80 13.17 1.05
C ASN A 128 6.64 13.11 -0.47
N GLU A 129 7.62 12.54 -1.19
CA GLU A 129 7.53 12.28 -2.63
C GLU A 129 6.29 11.41 -2.97
N TYR A 130 6.22 10.19 -2.44
CA TYR A 130 5.19 9.23 -2.84
C TYR A 130 3.78 9.59 -2.35
N LEU A 131 3.65 10.31 -1.25
CA LEU A 131 2.38 10.90 -0.83
C LEU A 131 1.99 12.06 -1.76
N GLY A 132 2.95 12.88 -2.18
CA GLY A 132 2.75 13.91 -3.19
C GLY A 132 2.27 13.33 -4.52
N GLU A 133 2.94 12.29 -5.04
CA GLU A 133 2.49 11.55 -6.22
C GLU A 133 1.05 10.97 -6.06
N LEU A 134 0.73 10.43 -4.88
CA LEU A 134 -0.63 9.94 -4.59
C LEU A 134 -1.65 11.08 -4.68
N TYR A 135 -1.30 12.26 -4.17
CA TYR A 135 -2.18 13.42 -4.22
C TYR A 135 -2.38 13.91 -5.66
N VAL A 136 -1.34 13.92 -6.49
CA VAL A 136 -1.48 14.20 -7.94
C VAL A 136 -2.41 13.17 -8.58
N GLN A 137 -2.18 11.86 -8.37
CA GLN A 137 -3.00 10.77 -8.94
C GLN A 137 -4.47 10.83 -8.52
N THR A 138 -4.78 11.48 -7.41
CA THR A 138 -6.15 11.65 -6.89
C THR A 138 -6.72 13.06 -7.08
N GLY A 139 -6.06 13.91 -7.89
CA GLY A 139 -6.49 15.28 -8.21
C GLY A 139 -6.37 16.29 -7.07
N ARG A 140 -5.61 15.97 -6.02
CA ARG A 140 -5.41 16.83 -4.84
C ARG A 140 -4.09 17.62 -4.95
N ILE A 141 -3.97 18.43 -6.01
CA ILE A 141 -2.72 19.10 -6.40
C ILE A 141 -2.17 20.01 -5.31
N GLU A 142 -3.02 20.74 -4.57
CA GLU A 142 -2.54 21.63 -3.50
C GLU A 142 -1.86 20.85 -2.36
N LEU A 143 -2.37 19.66 -2.01
CA LEU A 143 -1.71 18.79 -1.04
C LEU A 143 -0.39 18.24 -1.56
N ALA A 144 -0.28 17.99 -2.87
CA ALA A 144 0.99 17.60 -3.49
C ALA A 144 2.04 18.72 -3.40
N LYS A 145 1.64 19.99 -3.63
CA LYS A 145 2.50 21.16 -3.45
C LYS A 145 3.00 21.32 -2.02
N GLU A 146 2.15 21.05 -1.02
CA GLU A 146 2.59 21.04 0.38
C GLU A 146 3.68 19.98 0.65
N ARG A 147 3.61 18.83 -0.02
CA ARG A 147 4.67 17.82 0.11
C ARG A 147 5.94 18.25 -0.60
N LEU A 148 5.81 18.88 -1.77
CA LEU A 148 6.94 19.44 -2.51
C LEU A 148 7.68 20.53 -1.68
N GLU A 149 6.93 21.38 -0.98
CA GLU A 149 7.52 22.41 -0.11
C GLU A 149 8.38 21.79 1.01
N VAL A 150 7.95 20.68 1.61
CA VAL A 150 8.77 19.95 2.59
C VAL A 150 10.09 19.48 1.98
N LEU A 151 10.11 19.12 0.70
CA LEU A 151 11.29 18.67 -0.02
C LEU A 151 12.17 19.83 -0.54
N SER A 152 11.71 21.09 -0.51
CA SER A 152 12.39 22.23 -1.14
C SER A 152 13.82 22.48 -0.63
N GLY A 153 14.12 22.04 0.60
CA GLY A 153 15.45 22.17 1.20
C GLY A 153 16.45 21.10 0.79
N CYS A 154 16.03 20.01 0.11
CA CYS A 154 16.93 18.97 -0.36
C CYS A 154 17.34 19.20 -1.82
N LYS A 155 18.58 18.85 -2.15
CA LYS A 155 19.04 18.71 -3.54
C LYS A 155 18.93 17.22 -3.92
N CYS A 156 17.69 16.72 -3.98
CA CYS A 156 17.41 15.29 -4.07
C CYS A 156 16.50 14.98 -5.26
N GLU A 157 16.55 13.72 -5.72
CA GLU A 157 15.76 13.23 -6.84
C GLU A 157 14.25 13.30 -6.54
N GLU A 158 13.87 13.06 -5.29
CA GLU A 158 12.48 13.08 -4.82
C GLU A 158 11.79 14.45 -5.02
N TYR A 159 12.54 15.54 -4.86
CA TYR A 159 12.03 16.88 -5.13
C TYR A 159 11.77 17.09 -6.62
N GLU A 160 12.75 16.74 -7.46
CA GLU A 160 12.65 16.97 -8.92
C GLU A 160 11.55 16.06 -9.53
N GLU A 161 11.45 14.79 -9.13
CA GLU A 161 10.43 13.87 -9.61
C GLU A 161 9.00 14.35 -9.24
N LEU A 162 8.79 14.80 -8.00
CA LEU A 162 7.49 15.31 -7.58
C LEU A 162 7.15 16.64 -8.25
N LYS A 163 8.13 17.55 -8.40
CA LYS A 163 7.95 18.83 -9.07
C LYS A 163 7.52 18.64 -10.52
N GLU A 164 8.25 17.82 -11.29
CA GLU A 164 7.93 17.51 -12.69
C GLU A 164 6.48 16.96 -12.79
N LEU A 165 6.13 16.03 -11.94
CA LEU A 165 4.78 15.44 -11.94
C LEU A 165 3.68 16.46 -11.63
N ILE A 166 3.91 17.44 -10.76
CA ILE A 166 2.94 18.51 -10.46
C ILE A 166 2.82 19.47 -11.66
N GLU A 167 3.93 19.80 -12.32
CA GLU A 167 3.96 20.72 -13.47
C GLU A 167 3.25 20.12 -14.71
N GLU A 168 3.20 18.80 -14.84
CA GLU A 168 2.52 18.07 -15.94
C GLU A 168 1.01 17.94 -15.77
N ASN A 169 0.43 18.27 -14.60
CA ASN A 169 -0.98 18.05 -14.26
C ASN A 169 -1.70 19.33 -13.85
#